data_d1906eeb20dc75d7fd8dcd25bbf3ad97
#
_entry.id   d1906eeb20dc75d7fd8dcd25bbf3ad97
#
_cell.length_a   1.000
_cell.length_b   1.000
_cell.length_c   1.000
_cell.angle_alpha   90.00
_cell.angle_beta   90.00
_cell.angle_gamma   90.00
#
_symmetry.space_group_name_H-M   'P 1'
#
loop_
_entity.id
_entity.type
_entity.pdbx_description
1 polymer ?
#
loop_
_entity_poly.entity_id
_entity_poly.type
_entity_poly.pdbx_seq_one_letter_code
_entity_poly.pdbx_strand_id
1 'polypeptide(L)'
;MRAFVDDAPHLHGNTLNGVRIQPLRWLKHNAKVLGISDVLLAMPSATHKRRSEILHELLPLQLHVRTLPGMGDLAHGRVQIQDLHEVDIVDLLGRDPVAPVDDLLQRHIRAQVVLVTGAGGSIGSELCRQIAQQAPSTLLLVEVSEFALYAIHQELLALEPGLRVLPLLASVRDEQRMQEIMSTWRPDTVYHAAAYKHVPLVEHNPAEGVRNNAFGTLVTARVAMACQVRRFVLVSTDKAVRPTNIMGASKRVAEMALQGLAQQKSGTRFSMVRFGNVLGSSGSVVPLFRKQIEAGGPITLTHAAITRYFMTIPEAAQLVIQAGAMAQGGDVFVLDMGEPFRIIDLARRLVELSGRTVRDAAMPDGDIAFHITGLRPGEKLYEELLIGNNAMPTLHPRVMKAHEDCPPWNEVERQFDMLDTALSRNDVPALKEVLKTMLPGYQPHIDVVDWVHLEHVRTPAMASLADRRRNREIAADTDWQSVERKVPA
;
A
#
# COMPACT_ATOMS: atom_id res chain seq x y z
N MET A 1 20.57 30.64 -13.39
CA MET A 1 19.85 30.98 -12.14
C MET A 1 19.51 32.45 -12.13
N ARG A 2 18.28 32.87 -11.79
CA ARG A 2 17.83 34.29 -11.84
C ARG A 2 17.85 34.95 -10.46
N ALA A 3 17.49 34.25 -9.42
CA ALA A 3 17.52 34.73 -8.05
C ALA A 3 17.60 33.55 -7.07
N PHE A 4 18.09 33.80 -5.88
CA PHE A 4 17.78 33.02 -4.69
C PHE A 4 16.53 33.61 -4.03
N VAL A 5 15.71 32.77 -3.41
CA VAL A 5 14.53 33.20 -2.64
C VAL A 5 14.67 32.67 -1.22
N ASP A 6 14.49 33.53 -0.22
CA ASP A 6 14.62 33.17 1.20
C ASP A 6 13.57 33.90 2.02
N ASP A 7 13.13 33.31 3.14
CA ASP A 7 12.17 33.91 4.06
C ASP A 7 12.79 34.87 5.05
N ALA A 8 14.12 34.75 5.30
CA ALA A 8 14.83 35.51 6.30
C ALA A 8 15.04 36.98 5.83
N PRO A 9 14.37 37.98 6.45
CA PRO A 9 14.43 39.36 5.99
C PRO A 9 15.85 39.97 5.97
N HIS A 10 16.71 39.52 6.88
CA HIS A 10 18.09 40.01 6.97
C HIS A 10 18.99 39.57 5.79
N LEU A 11 18.59 38.56 5.04
CA LEU A 11 19.29 38.08 3.85
C LEU A 11 18.86 38.83 2.58
N HIS A 12 17.69 39.47 2.60
CA HIS A 12 17.16 40.13 1.39
C HIS A 12 18.09 41.27 0.91
N GLY A 13 18.26 41.32 -0.40
CA GLY A 13 19.14 42.31 -1.04
C GLY A 13 20.62 41.92 -1.07
N ASN A 14 21.05 40.95 -0.27
CA ASN A 14 22.41 40.41 -0.32
C ASN A 14 22.60 39.58 -1.61
N THR A 15 23.84 39.29 -1.94
CA THR A 15 24.21 38.46 -3.10
C THR A 15 24.97 37.22 -2.64
N LEU A 16 24.65 36.09 -3.28
CA LEU A 16 25.41 34.85 -3.15
C LEU A 16 25.91 34.45 -4.53
N ASN A 17 27.23 34.38 -4.72
CA ASN A 17 27.85 34.11 -6.00
C ASN A 17 27.35 35.03 -7.13
N GLY A 18 27.16 36.34 -6.84
CA GLY A 18 26.70 37.35 -7.79
C GLY A 18 25.16 37.31 -8.07
N VAL A 19 24.42 36.42 -7.46
CA VAL A 19 22.96 36.30 -7.61
C VAL A 19 22.29 36.88 -6.37
N ARG A 20 21.29 37.76 -6.54
CA ARG A 20 20.58 38.41 -5.46
C ARG A 20 19.62 37.46 -4.70
N ILE A 21 19.56 37.64 -3.39
CA ILE A 21 18.57 36.99 -2.51
C ILE A 21 17.34 37.90 -2.41
N GLN A 22 16.17 37.33 -2.72
CA GLN A 22 14.90 38.04 -2.83
C GLN A 22 13.85 37.40 -1.90
N PRO A 23 12.83 38.16 -1.44
CA PRO A 23 11.68 37.55 -0.75
C PRO A 23 10.76 36.81 -1.73
N LEU A 24 9.98 35.83 -1.26
CA LEU A 24 9.04 35.05 -2.08
C LEU A 24 8.03 35.92 -2.85
N ARG A 25 7.60 37.05 -2.26
CA ARG A 25 6.75 38.05 -2.96
C ARG A 25 7.38 38.59 -4.25
N TRP A 26 8.71 38.71 -4.31
CA TRP A 26 9.41 39.12 -5.54
C TRP A 26 9.22 38.10 -6.65
N LEU A 27 9.30 36.81 -6.36
CA LEU A 27 9.06 35.75 -7.34
C LEU A 27 7.62 35.84 -7.89
N LYS A 28 6.64 36.02 -7.02
CA LYS A 28 5.21 36.17 -7.42
C LYS A 28 4.99 37.30 -8.43
N HIS A 29 5.70 38.40 -8.31
CA HIS A 29 5.55 39.57 -9.20
C HIS A 29 6.39 39.45 -10.48
N ASN A 30 7.52 38.78 -10.42
CA ASN A 30 8.52 38.81 -11.49
C ASN A 30 8.63 37.52 -12.32
N ALA A 31 8.00 36.41 -11.87
CA ALA A 31 8.13 35.12 -12.53
C ALA A 31 7.80 35.18 -14.03
N LYS A 32 6.62 35.73 -14.37
CA LYS A 32 6.17 35.86 -15.77
C LYS A 32 7.04 36.84 -16.58
N VAL A 33 7.38 37.99 -16.01
CA VAL A 33 8.16 39.04 -16.69
C VAL A 33 9.58 38.57 -17.04
N LEU A 34 10.19 37.78 -16.15
CA LEU A 34 11.53 37.26 -16.30
C LEU A 34 11.59 35.89 -16.97
N GLY A 35 10.45 35.35 -17.38
CA GLY A 35 10.33 34.01 -17.99
C GLY A 35 10.91 32.91 -17.12
N ILE A 36 10.64 32.96 -15.82
CA ILE A 36 11.04 31.89 -14.88
C ILE A 36 10.09 30.71 -15.10
N SER A 37 10.64 29.57 -15.43
CA SER A 37 9.92 28.30 -15.67
C SER A 37 10.05 27.31 -14.52
N ASP A 38 11.19 27.35 -13.80
CA ASP A 38 11.56 26.34 -12.82
C ASP A 38 11.91 26.96 -11.47
N VAL A 39 11.51 26.26 -10.41
CA VAL A 39 11.88 26.56 -9.02
C VAL A 39 12.50 25.31 -8.40
N LEU A 40 13.69 25.46 -7.81
CA LEU A 40 14.31 24.43 -7.00
C LEU A 40 14.07 24.73 -5.51
N LEU A 41 13.30 23.86 -4.84
CA LEU A 41 13.04 23.93 -3.42
C LEU A 41 14.23 23.32 -2.66
N ALA A 42 15.15 24.16 -2.21
CA ALA A 42 16.41 23.77 -1.55
C ALA A 42 16.30 23.89 -0.02
N MET A 43 15.31 23.23 0.59
CA MET A 43 15.00 23.32 2.02
C MET A 43 14.93 21.94 2.69
N PRO A 44 16.00 21.12 2.65
CA PRO A 44 15.97 19.74 3.14
C PRO A 44 15.75 19.64 4.67
N SER A 45 16.07 20.69 5.44
CA SER A 45 15.90 20.76 6.88
C SER A 45 14.54 21.32 7.33
N ALA A 46 13.73 21.86 6.42
CA ALA A 46 12.41 22.37 6.76
C ALA A 46 11.42 21.23 7.00
N THR A 47 10.44 21.46 7.90
CA THR A 47 9.34 20.50 8.13
C THR A 47 8.48 20.34 6.87
N HIS A 48 7.79 19.21 6.73
CA HIS A 48 6.85 18.98 5.63
C HIS A 48 5.75 20.03 5.62
N LYS A 49 5.28 20.45 6.80
CA LYS A 49 4.30 21.52 6.93
C LYS A 49 4.82 22.83 6.30
N ARG A 50 6.08 23.24 6.62
CA ARG A 50 6.65 24.46 6.06
C ARG A 50 6.86 24.37 4.55
N ARG A 51 7.33 23.24 4.05
CA ARG A 51 7.44 23.00 2.61
C ARG A 51 6.06 23.04 1.92
N SER A 52 5.03 22.46 2.53
CA SER A 52 3.65 22.53 2.04
C SER A 52 3.13 23.97 1.94
N GLU A 53 3.37 24.82 2.94
CA GLU A 53 2.98 26.24 2.92
C GLU A 53 3.63 26.96 1.71
N ILE A 54 4.93 26.75 1.49
CA ILE A 54 5.65 27.37 0.35
C ILE A 54 5.11 26.82 -0.97
N LEU A 55 4.89 25.52 -1.08
CA LEU A 55 4.32 24.91 -2.28
C LEU A 55 2.95 25.51 -2.59
N HIS A 56 2.10 25.72 -1.59
CA HIS A 56 0.80 26.40 -1.76
C HIS A 56 0.95 27.82 -2.33
N GLU A 57 2.00 28.54 -1.95
CA GLU A 57 2.27 29.87 -2.48
C GLU A 57 2.83 29.84 -3.90
N LEU A 58 3.45 28.74 -4.32
CA LEU A 58 4.00 28.55 -5.67
C LEU A 58 2.98 28.05 -6.69
N LEU A 59 1.96 27.27 -6.26
CA LEU A 59 0.93 26.67 -7.13
C LEU A 59 0.32 27.69 -8.13
N PRO A 60 -0.11 28.92 -7.72
CA PRO A 60 -0.71 29.87 -8.64
C PRO A 60 0.25 30.41 -9.72
N LEU A 61 1.56 30.20 -9.56
CA LEU A 61 2.57 30.71 -10.47
C LEU A 61 2.83 29.78 -11.67
N GLN A 62 2.29 28.55 -11.65
CA GLN A 62 2.45 27.56 -12.72
C GLN A 62 3.92 27.32 -13.10
N LEU A 63 4.76 27.18 -12.10
CA LEU A 63 6.18 26.90 -12.25
C LEU A 63 6.46 25.42 -12.05
N HIS A 64 7.39 24.87 -12.80
CA HIS A 64 7.88 23.52 -12.55
C HIS A 64 8.71 23.50 -11.27
N VAL A 65 8.18 22.86 -10.21
CA VAL A 65 8.84 22.84 -8.91
C VAL A 65 9.54 21.50 -8.72
N ARG A 66 10.84 21.56 -8.45
CA ARG A 66 11.69 20.42 -8.11
C ARG A 66 12.26 20.59 -6.72
N THR A 67 12.64 19.50 -6.06
CA THR A 67 13.25 19.50 -4.74
C THR A 67 14.61 18.84 -4.75
N LEU A 68 15.46 19.23 -3.78
CA LEU A 68 16.69 18.51 -3.50
C LEU A 68 16.38 17.28 -2.65
N PRO A 69 17.13 16.18 -2.84
CA PRO A 69 17.09 15.04 -1.94
C PRO A 69 17.33 15.44 -0.49
N GLY A 70 16.72 14.71 0.45
CA GLY A 70 16.93 14.94 1.88
C GLY A 70 18.41 14.77 2.26
N MET A 71 18.88 15.53 3.26
CA MET A 71 20.24 15.41 3.78
C MET A 71 20.60 13.99 4.22
N GLY A 72 19.62 13.23 4.70
CA GLY A 72 19.79 11.81 5.07
C GLY A 72 20.10 10.92 3.87
N ASP A 73 19.44 11.13 2.74
CA ASP A 73 19.66 10.35 1.51
C ASP A 73 21.01 10.70 0.87
N LEU A 74 21.40 11.97 0.94
CA LEU A 74 22.72 12.45 0.51
C LEU A 74 23.84 11.87 1.38
N ALA A 75 23.67 11.86 2.71
CA ALA A 75 24.65 11.34 3.66
C ALA A 75 24.86 9.81 3.54
N HIS A 76 23.84 9.07 3.13
CA HIS A 76 23.92 7.63 2.89
C HIS A 76 24.34 7.25 1.46
N GLY A 77 24.67 8.22 0.63
CA GLY A 77 25.11 7.99 -0.77
C GLY A 77 24.03 7.39 -1.68
N ARG A 78 22.77 7.43 -1.26
CA ARG A 78 21.63 6.86 -2.01
C ARG A 78 21.25 7.71 -3.22
N VAL A 79 21.61 8.99 -3.22
CA VAL A 79 21.24 9.98 -4.24
C VAL A 79 22.41 10.94 -4.44
N GLN A 80 22.65 11.32 -5.68
CA GLN A 80 23.64 12.37 -6.00
C GLN A 80 22.95 13.73 -6.03
N ILE A 81 23.71 14.82 -5.77
CA ILE A 81 23.19 16.20 -5.82
C ILE A 81 22.59 16.55 -7.19
N GLN A 82 22.94 15.79 -8.23
CA GLN A 82 22.40 15.95 -9.58
C GLN A 82 21.01 15.35 -9.78
N ASP A 83 20.53 14.53 -8.84
CA ASP A 83 19.21 13.91 -8.89
C ASP A 83 18.15 14.89 -8.36
N LEU A 84 17.71 15.78 -9.25
CA LEU A 84 16.57 16.66 -8.96
C LEU A 84 15.29 15.83 -9.01
N HIS A 85 14.60 15.76 -7.88
CA HIS A 85 13.34 15.03 -7.79
C HIS A 85 12.14 15.96 -7.99
N GLU A 86 11.09 15.41 -8.58
CA GLU A 86 9.76 15.97 -8.49
C GLU A 86 9.37 16.15 -7.01
N VAL A 87 8.54 17.17 -6.73
CA VAL A 87 8.07 17.43 -5.35
C VAL A 87 7.51 16.16 -4.72
N ASP A 88 7.97 15.87 -3.51
CA ASP A 88 7.43 14.74 -2.75
C ASP A 88 5.98 15.04 -2.36
N ILE A 89 5.12 14.04 -2.55
CA ILE A 89 3.71 14.14 -2.18
C ILE A 89 3.50 14.34 -0.68
N VAL A 90 4.43 13.88 0.13
CA VAL A 90 4.42 14.12 1.58
C VAL A 90 4.39 15.62 1.86
N ASP A 91 5.15 16.41 1.09
CA ASP A 91 5.18 17.86 1.20
C ASP A 91 3.86 18.50 0.76
N LEU A 92 3.14 17.87 -0.19
CA LEU A 92 1.80 18.33 -0.60
C LEU A 92 0.73 18.10 0.46
N LEU A 93 0.87 17.05 1.24
CA LEU A 93 -0.06 16.70 2.32
C LEU A 93 0.21 17.48 3.61
N GLY A 94 1.40 18.07 3.76
CA GLY A 94 1.77 18.87 4.93
C GLY A 94 1.77 18.09 6.25
N ARG A 95 1.93 16.76 6.19
CA ARG A 95 1.94 15.89 7.36
C ARG A 95 3.35 15.66 7.85
N ASP A 96 3.64 16.14 9.06
CA ASP A 96 4.91 15.83 9.71
C ASP A 96 4.82 14.47 10.41
N PRO A 97 5.81 13.57 10.20
CA PRO A 97 5.91 12.33 10.94
C PRO A 97 6.13 12.59 12.43
N VAL A 98 5.56 11.74 13.27
CA VAL A 98 5.81 11.77 14.72
C VAL A 98 7.09 11.00 15.02
N ALA A 99 7.90 11.55 15.91
CA ALA A 99 9.11 10.88 16.36
C ALA A 99 8.76 9.50 16.96
N PRO A 100 9.54 8.45 16.63
CA PRO A 100 9.33 7.13 17.17
C PRO A 100 9.59 7.07 18.67
N VAL A 101 8.94 6.13 19.34
CA VAL A 101 9.27 5.74 20.70
C VAL A 101 10.28 4.60 20.63
N ASP A 102 11.56 4.88 20.85
CA ASP A 102 12.68 3.93 20.66
C ASP A 102 12.49 2.60 21.39
N ASP A 103 11.99 2.66 22.64
CA ASP A 103 11.70 1.46 23.42
C ASP A 103 10.67 0.54 22.71
N LEU A 104 9.62 1.13 22.10
CA LEU A 104 8.63 0.34 21.35
C LEU A 104 9.19 -0.23 20.05
N LEU A 105 10.13 0.45 19.40
CA LEU A 105 10.78 -0.06 18.20
C LEU A 105 11.68 -1.27 18.50
N GLN A 106 12.43 -1.22 19.61
CA GLN A 106 13.45 -2.22 19.93
C GLN A 106 12.92 -3.43 20.71
N ARG A 107 11.85 -3.24 21.49
CA ARG A 107 11.35 -4.15 22.53
C ARG A 107 11.21 -5.60 22.08
N HIS A 108 10.82 -5.84 20.86
CA HIS A 108 10.52 -7.18 20.33
C HIS A 108 11.27 -7.52 19.04
N ILE A 109 12.38 -6.81 18.80
CA ILE A 109 13.24 -6.97 17.64
C ILE A 109 14.68 -7.18 18.06
N ARG A 110 15.19 -6.36 18.97
CA ARG A 110 16.61 -6.37 19.35
C ARG A 110 17.03 -7.75 19.88
N ALA A 111 18.09 -8.29 19.28
CA ALA A 111 18.64 -9.61 19.58
C ALA A 111 17.65 -10.79 19.44
N GLN A 112 16.53 -10.60 18.72
CA GLN A 112 15.52 -11.64 18.48
C GLN A 112 15.55 -12.13 17.03
N VAL A 113 14.96 -13.30 16.78
CA VAL A 113 14.69 -13.80 15.43
C VAL A 113 13.36 -13.24 14.97
N VAL A 114 13.38 -12.47 13.88
CA VAL A 114 12.18 -11.82 13.33
C VAL A 114 11.89 -12.36 11.94
N LEU A 115 10.62 -12.68 11.67
CA LEU A 115 10.15 -13.15 10.37
C LEU A 115 9.19 -12.12 9.77
N VAL A 116 9.40 -11.77 8.52
CA VAL A 116 8.49 -10.90 7.75
C VAL A 116 7.97 -11.67 6.54
N THR A 117 6.65 -11.82 6.42
CA THR A 117 6.02 -12.38 5.21
C THR A 117 5.60 -11.25 4.26
N GLY A 118 5.63 -11.52 2.96
CA GLY A 118 5.45 -10.46 1.95
C GLY A 118 6.60 -9.45 2.01
N ALA A 119 7.82 -9.95 2.29
CA ALA A 119 9.01 -9.14 2.54
C ALA A 119 9.42 -8.25 1.35
N GLY A 120 9.05 -8.62 0.12
CA GLY A 120 9.30 -7.83 -1.09
C GLY A 120 8.22 -6.81 -1.42
N GLY A 121 7.07 -6.81 -0.71
CA GLY A 121 6.00 -5.84 -0.88
C GLY A 121 6.35 -4.45 -0.32
N SER A 122 5.56 -3.41 -0.66
CA SER A 122 5.85 -2.02 -0.24
C SER A 122 5.97 -1.84 1.28
N ILE A 123 5.07 -2.45 2.07
CA ILE A 123 5.12 -2.39 3.54
C ILE A 123 6.12 -3.41 4.07
N GLY A 124 6.14 -4.63 3.52
CA GLY A 124 7.03 -5.70 3.98
C GLY A 124 8.51 -5.33 3.83
N SER A 125 8.91 -4.74 2.70
CA SER A 125 10.29 -4.29 2.48
C SER A 125 10.70 -3.17 3.43
N GLU A 126 9.80 -2.23 3.72
CA GLU A 126 10.08 -1.16 4.67
C GLU A 126 10.14 -1.67 6.12
N LEU A 127 9.26 -2.62 6.49
CA LEU A 127 9.38 -3.32 7.77
C LEU A 127 10.77 -3.99 7.89
N CYS A 128 11.23 -4.66 6.83
CA CYS A 128 12.55 -5.29 6.83
C CYS A 128 13.69 -4.29 7.03
N ARG A 129 13.66 -3.12 6.37
CA ARG A 129 14.66 -2.05 6.54
C ARG A 129 14.70 -1.54 7.98
N GLN A 130 13.54 -1.21 8.53
CA GLN A 130 13.45 -0.65 9.87
C GLN A 130 13.79 -1.69 10.96
N ILE A 131 13.38 -2.95 10.77
CA ILE A 131 13.74 -4.05 11.66
C ILE A 131 15.25 -4.28 11.64
N ALA A 132 15.87 -4.27 10.46
CA ALA A 132 17.32 -4.45 10.33
C ALA A 132 18.11 -3.41 11.16
N GLN A 133 17.67 -2.16 11.18
CA GLN A 133 18.26 -1.08 11.96
C GLN A 133 18.10 -1.26 13.50
N GLN A 134 17.19 -2.14 13.96
CA GLN A 134 17.00 -2.42 15.39
C GLN A 134 17.83 -3.63 15.89
N ALA A 135 18.83 -4.07 15.12
CA ALA A 135 19.77 -5.12 15.46
C ALA A 135 19.10 -6.44 15.90
N PRO A 136 18.23 -7.07 15.08
CA PRO A 136 17.75 -8.42 15.34
C PRO A 136 18.92 -9.41 15.28
N SER A 137 18.82 -10.57 15.91
CA SER A 137 19.82 -11.63 15.79
C SER A 137 19.78 -12.31 14.40
N THR A 138 18.58 -12.39 13.82
CA THR A 138 18.35 -12.93 12.46
C THR A 138 17.05 -12.34 11.90
N LEU A 139 17.07 -11.94 10.64
CA LEU A 139 15.89 -11.49 9.89
C LEU A 139 15.55 -12.50 8.79
N LEU A 140 14.35 -13.08 8.87
CA LEU A 140 13.82 -14.07 7.93
C LEU A 140 12.87 -13.35 6.95
N LEU A 141 13.18 -13.40 5.66
CA LEU A 141 12.38 -12.79 4.59
C LEU A 141 11.59 -13.89 3.88
N VAL A 142 10.27 -13.94 4.08
CA VAL A 142 9.39 -14.87 3.37
C VAL A 142 8.64 -14.11 2.27
N GLU A 143 8.83 -14.55 1.02
CA GLU A 143 8.22 -13.91 -0.15
C GLU A 143 7.95 -14.98 -1.23
N VAL A 144 6.85 -14.82 -1.97
CA VAL A 144 6.47 -15.72 -3.07
C VAL A 144 7.08 -15.28 -4.40
N SER A 145 7.37 -14.01 -4.56
CA SER A 145 8.02 -13.45 -5.76
C SER A 145 9.54 -13.53 -5.62
N GLU A 146 10.18 -14.37 -6.45
CA GLU A 146 11.63 -14.49 -6.49
C GLU A 146 12.32 -13.14 -6.73
N PHE A 147 11.83 -12.38 -7.71
CA PHE A 147 12.39 -11.06 -8.04
C PHE A 147 12.33 -10.09 -6.85
N ALA A 148 11.17 -10.00 -6.18
CA ALA A 148 10.99 -9.09 -5.06
C ALA A 148 11.84 -9.53 -3.84
N LEU A 149 11.94 -10.85 -3.60
CA LEU A 149 12.79 -11.40 -2.54
C LEU A 149 14.28 -11.10 -2.80
N TYR A 150 14.75 -11.32 -4.02
CA TYR A 150 16.11 -11.01 -4.41
C TYR A 150 16.45 -9.53 -4.22
N ALA A 151 15.57 -8.64 -4.69
CA ALA A 151 15.78 -7.20 -4.60
C ALA A 151 15.94 -6.71 -3.15
N ILE A 152 15.01 -7.06 -2.25
CA ILE A 152 15.09 -6.65 -0.84
C ILE A 152 16.27 -7.30 -0.12
N HIS A 153 16.61 -8.57 -0.44
CA HIS A 153 17.74 -9.25 0.16
C HIS A 153 19.07 -8.54 -0.17
N GLN A 154 19.30 -8.21 -1.46
CA GLN A 154 20.50 -7.49 -1.88
C GLN A 154 20.62 -6.11 -1.21
N GLU A 155 19.49 -5.41 -1.12
CA GLU A 155 19.44 -4.11 -0.46
C GLU A 155 19.83 -4.21 1.03
N LEU A 156 19.28 -5.18 1.77
CA LEU A 156 19.58 -5.35 3.18
C LEU A 156 21.02 -5.78 3.46
N LEU A 157 21.61 -6.60 2.60
CA LEU A 157 23.03 -6.96 2.69
C LEU A 157 23.95 -5.74 2.51
N ALA A 158 23.53 -4.78 1.67
CA ALA A 158 24.29 -3.53 1.47
C ALA A 158 24.10 -2.55 2.64
N LEU A 159 22.87 -2.47 3.21
CA LEU A 159 22.54 -1.57 4.32
C LEU A 159 23.15 -2.00 5.65
N GLU A 160 23.11 -3.29 5.96
CA GLU A 160 23.54 -3.88 7.24
C GLU A 160 24.40 -5.14 6.98
N PRO A 161 25.67 -4.96 6.53
CA PRO A 161 26.53 -6.09 6.10
C PRO A 161 26.81 -7.15 7.18
N GLY A 162 26.64 -6.81 8.46
CA GLY A 162 26.84 -7.71 9.59
C GLY A 162 25.59 -8.47 10.05
N LEU A 163 24.42 -8.12 9.51
CA LEU A 163 23.16 -8.75 9.90
C LEU A 163 22.96 -10.08 9.19
N ARG A 164 22.56 -11.10 9.92
CA ARG A 164 22.13 -12.37 9.34
C ARG A 164 20.73 -12.23 8.73
N VAL A 165 20.66 -12.08 7.40
CA VAL A 165 19.43 -11.99 6.63
C VAL A 165 19.25 -13.25 5.79
N LEU A 166 18.09 -13.92 5.89
CA LEU A 166 17.81 -15.19 5.20
C LEU A 166 16.64 -15.03 4.23
N PRO A 167 16.89 -15.11 2.91
CA PRO A 167 15.83 -15.07 1.90
C PRO A 167 15.17 -16.45 1.77
N LEU A 168 13.87 -16.54 2.02
CA LEU A 168 13.10 -17.78 2.05
C LEU A 168 11.96 -17.69 1.04
N LEU A 169 12.14 -18.32 -0.10
CA LEU A 169 11.09 -18.38 -1.13
C LEU A 169 10.00 -19.34 -0.68
N ALA A 170 8.80 -18.80 -0.38
CA ALA A 170 7.68 -19.57 0.10
C ALA A 170 6.35 -18.82 -0.09
N SER A 171 5.26 -19.57 -0.23
CA SER A 171 3.90 -19.07 -0.13
C SER A 171 3.40 -19.21 1.30
N VAL A 172 2.72 -18.18 1.82
CA VAL A 172 2.05 -18.22 3.14
C VAL A 172 0.88 -19.22 3.19
N ARG A 173 0.47 -19.76 2.05
CA ARG A 173 -0.56 -20.79 1.91
C ARG A 173 0.00 -22.21 2.05
N ASP A 174 1.31 -22.36 1.94
CA ASP A 174 2.01 -23.65 2.04
C ASP A 174 2.34 -23.92 3.52
N GLU A 175 1.44 -24.66 4.18
CA GLU A 175 1.54 -24.98 5.60
C GLU A 175 2.81 -25.77 5.91
N GLN A 176 3.16 -26.76 5.08
CA GLN A 176 4.35 -27.58 5.28
C GLN A 176 5.62 -26.72 5.22
N ARG A 177 5.73 -25.87 4.18
CA ARG A 177 6.88 -25.00 4.02
C ARG A 177 7.01 -23.96 5.14
N MET A 178 5.89 -23.38 5.58
CA MET A 178 5.86 -22.45 6.71
C MET A 178 6.24 -23.15 8.02
N GLN A 179 5.81 -24.41 8.22
CA GLN A 179 6.18 -25.23 9.36
C GLN A 179 7.69 -25.53 9.37
N GLU A 180 8.27 -25.93 8.24
CA GLU A 180 9.72 -26.14 8.09
C GLU A 180 10.49 -24.87 8.47
N ILE A 181 10.08 -23.71 7.95
CA ILE A 181 10.71 -22.42 8.23
C ILE A 181 10.63 -22.10 9.72
N MET A 182 9.43 -22.08 10.30
CA MET A 182 9.27 -21.62 11.69
C MET A 182 9.84 -22.60 12.72
N SER A 183 9.79 -23.91 12.45
CA SER A 183 10.40 -24.91 13.36
C SER A 183 11.93 -24.86 13.35
N THR A 184 12.53 -24.54 12.19
CA THR A 184 14.00 -24.45 12.02
C THR A 184 14.58 -23.23 12.73
N TRP A 185 13.99 -22.05 12.53
CA TRP A 185 14.54 -20.80 13.04
C TRP A 185 13.85 -20.26 14.28
N ARG A 186 12.67 -20.78 14.65
CA ARG A 186 11.89 -20.41 15.85
C ARG A 186 11.78 -18.89 16.04
N PRO A 187 11.15 -18.16 15.11
CA PRO A 187 11.05 -16.71 15.22
C PRO A 187 10.32 -16.31 16.50
N ASP A 188 10.82 -15.27 17.16
CA ASP A 188 10.15 -14.66 18.32
C ASP A 188 8.96 -13.81 17.91
N THR A 189 9.10 -13.11 16.77
CA THR A 189 8.10 -12.19 16.25
C THR A 189 7.88 -12.43 14.74
N VAL A 190 6.61 -12.46 14.32
CA VAL A 190 6.19 -12.53 12.92
C VAL A 190 5.44 -11.25 12.55
N TYR A 191 5.89 -10.55 11.51
CA TYR A 191 5.15 -9.49 10.83
C TYR A 191 4.55 -10.04 9.55
N HIS A 192 3.22 -10.17 9.50
CA HIS A 192 2.51 -10.76 8.37
C HIS A 192 1.98 -9.67 7.44
N ALA A 193 2.77 -9.34 6.38
CA ALA A 193 2.41 -8.34 5.38
C ALA A 193 2.03 -8.95 4.02
N ALA A 194 2.08 -10.28 3.87
CA ALA A 194 1.69 -10.97 2.65
C ALA A 194 0.17 -10.85 2.41
N ALA A 195 -0.24 -10.17 1.34
CA ALA A 195 -1.64 -10.03 0.96
C ALA A 195 -1.78 -9.56 -0.50
N TYR A 196 -2.87 -9.94 -1.16
CA TYR A 196 -3.35 -9.29 -2.38
C TYR A 196 -4.18 -8.07 -2.00
N LYS A 197 -3.77 -6.88 -2.46
CA LYS A 197 -4.33 -5.58 -2.02
C LYS A 197 -5.11 -4.82 -3.08
N HIS A 198 -4.93 -5.16 -4.36
CA HIS A 198 -5.58 -4.43 -5.45
C HIS A 198 -7.05 -4.84 -5.59
N VAL A 199 -7.96 -3.96 -5.11
CA VAL A 199 -9.40 -4.23 -5.09
C VAL A 199 -9.92 -4.74 -6.44
N PRO A 200 -9.68 -4.07 -7.60
CA PRO A 200 -10.20 -4.57 -8.87
C PRO A 200 -9.67 -5.96 -9.26
N LEU A 201 -8.39 -6.25 -8.99
CA LEU A 201 -7.83 -7.57 -9.30
C LEU A 201 -8.43 -8.66 -8.42
N VAL A 202 -8.67 -8.37 -7.13
CA VAL A 202 -9.27 -9.32 -6.21
C VAL A 202 -10.76 -9.52 -6.52
N GLU A 203 -11.49 -8.49 -6.96
CA GLU A 203 -12.87 -8.66 -7.44
C GLU A 203 -12.96 -9.58 -8.66
N HIS A 204 -11.99 -9.51 -9.57
CA HIS A 204 -11.89 -10.43 -10.73
C HIS A 204 -11.34 -11.82 -10.37
N ASN A 205 -10.76 -12.00 -9.16
CA ASN A 205 -10.17 -13.25 -8.70
C ASN A 205 -10.54 -13.51 -7.22
N PRO A 206 -11.82 -13.58 -6.87
CA PRO A 206 -12.29 -13.61 -5.48
C PRO A 206 -11.78 -14.83 -4.72
N ALA A 207 -11.77 -16.01 -5.34
CA ALA A 207 -11.26 -17.23 -4.74
C ALA A 207 -9.79 -17.10 -4.33
N GLU A 208 -8.94 -16.58 -5.22
CA GLU A 208 -7.52 -16.36 -4.92
C GLU A 208 -7.29 -15.29 -3.85
N GLY A 209 -8.12 -14.22 -3.87
CA GLY A 209 -8.09 -13.20 -2.84
C GLY A 209 -8.35 -13.77 -1.44
N VAL A 210 -9.39 -14.60 -1.30
CA VAL A 210 -9.75 -15.24 -0.02
C VAL A 210 -8.72 -16.30 0.38
N ARG A 211 -8.28 -17.16 -0.55
CA ARG A 211 -7.23 -18.17 -0.27
C ARG A 211 -5.95 -17.52 0.24
N ASN A 212 -5.49 -16.46 -0.40
CA ASN A 212 -4.24 -15.82 0.00
C ASN A 212 -4.39 -15.01 1.30
N ASN A 213 -5.40 -14.15 1.38
CA ASN A 213 -5.51 -13.19 2.47
C ASN A 213 -6.07 -13.81 3.76
N ALA A 214 -7.13 -14.62 3.66
CA ALA A 214 -7.76 -15.24 4.82
C ALA A 214 -7.08 -16.56 5.20
N PHE A 215 -7.00 -17.53 4.27
CA PHE A 215 -6.40 -18.84 4.59
C PHE A 215 -4.88 -18.75 4.74
N GLY A 216 -4.18 -17.94 3.93
CA GLY A 216 -2.75 -17.73 4.11
C GLY A 216 -2.42 -17.14 5.49
N THR A 217 -3.26 -16.21 6.00
CA THR A 217 -3.13 -15.71 7.38
C THR A 217 -3.43 -16.80 8.41
N LEU A 218 -4.50 -17.57 8.24
CA LEU A 218 -4.86 -18.65 9.16
C LEU A 218 -3.77 -19.71 9.25
N VAL A 219 -3.25 -20.18 8.11
CA VAL A 219 -2.15 -21.16 8.02
C VAL A 219 -0.92 -20.64 8.75
N THR A 220 -0.48 -19.41 8.38
CA THR A 220 0.70 -18.82 9.00
C THR A 220 0.55 -18.64 10.50
N ALA A 221 -0.64 -18.25 10.99
CA ALA A 221 -0.93 -18.06 12.40
C ALA A 221 -0.98 -19.39 13.18
N ARG A 222 -1.59 -20.44 12.60
CA ARG A 222 -1.61 -21.79 13.22
C ARG A 222 -0.19 -22.36 13.36
N VAL A 223 0.62 -22.22 12.32
CA VAL A 223 2.04 -22.62 12.34
C VAL A 223 2.81 -21.82 13.39
N ALA A 224 2.58 -20.52 13.48
CA ALA A 224 3.22 -19.66 14.47
C ALA A 224 2.87 -20.11 15.91
N MET A 225 1.60 -20.47 16.17
CA MET A 225 1.18 -21.05 17.46
C MET A 225 1.88 -22.38 17.74
N ALA A 226 1.89 -23.29 16.79
CA ALA A 226 2.53 -24.62 16.94
C ALA A 226 4.04 -24.49 17.20
N CYS A 227 4.70 -23.49 16.60
CA CYS A 227 6.12 -23.21 16.80
C CYS A 227 6.39 -22.26 17.99
N GLN A 228 5.39 -21.93 18.80
CA GLN A 228 5.49 -21.09 20.00
C GLN A 228 6.05 -19.69 19.74
N VAL A 229 5.72 -19.11 18.58
CA VAL A 229 6.01 -17.71 18.26
C VAL A 229 5.35 -16.81 19.31
N ARG A 230 6.10 -15.90 19.90
CA ARG A 230 5.59 -15.05 20.98
C ARG A 230 4.62 -13.98 20.48
N ARG A 231 4.85 -13.44 19.26
CA ARG A 231 4.08 -12.33 18.69
C ARG A 231 3.82 -12.51 17.21
N PHE A 232 2.60 -12.20 16.84
CA PHE A 232 2.16 -12.22 15.45
C PHE A 232 1.41 -10.92 15.16
N VAL A 233 1.93 -10.12 14.25
CA VAL A 233 1.38 -8.81 13.86
C VAL A 233 0.90 -8.87 12.42
N LEU A 234 -0.42 -8.77 12.22
CA LEU A 234 -1.02 -8.71 10.89
C LEU A 234 -1.07 -7.26 10.40
N VAL A 235 -0.49 -7.00 9.25
CA VAL A 235 -0.74 -5.76 8.50
C VAL A 235 -2.13 -5.83 7.88
N SER A 236 -3.05 -4.97 8.32
CA SER A 236 -4.43 -4.89 7.85
C SER A 236 -4.73 -3.57 7.14
N THR A 237 -5.98 -3.22 6.95
CA THR A 237 -6.42 -2.08 6.14
C THR A 237 -7.71 -1.47 6.66
N ASP A 238 -7.94 -0.18 6.39
CA ASP A 238 -9.22 0.52 6.55
C ASP A 238 -10.38 -0.17 5.82
N LYS A 239 -10.09 -0.86 4.69
CA LYS A 239 -11.09 -1.56 3.87
C LYS A 239 -11.66 -2.82 4.52
N ALA A 240 -11.08 -3.27 5.63
CA ALA A 240 -11.64 -4.33 6.48
C ALA A 240 -12.84 -3.84 7.33
N VAL A 241 -13.03 -2.52 7.44
CA VAL A 241 -14.13 -1.89 8.16
C VAL A 241 -15.36 -1.84 7.25
N ARG A 242 -16.47 -2.49 7.61
CA ARG A 242 -17.69 -2.58 6.79
C ARG A 242 -17.37 -2.79 5.30
N PRO A 243 -16.73 -3.91 4.94
CA PRO A 243 -16.20 -4.09 3.60
C PRO A 243 -17.30 -4.00 2.53
N THR A 244 -16.95 -3.46 1.36
CA THR A 244 -17.80 -3.41 0.16
C THR A 244 -17.21 -4.23 -0.99
N ASN A 245 -16.05 -4.83 -0.76
CA ASN A 245 -15.29 -5.59 -1.73
C ASN A 245 -14.66 -6.84 -1.10
N ILE A 246 -14.32 -7.81 -1.96
CA ILE A 246 -13.74 -9.11 -1.54
C ILE A 246 -12.38 -8.92 -0.85
N MET A 247 -11.57 -7.97 -1.31
CA MET A 247 -10.27 -7.71 -0.71
C MET A 247 -10.43 -7.28 0.76
N GLY A 248 -11.30 -6.29 1.04
CA GLY A 248 -11.61 -5.86 2.40
C GLY A 248 -12.26 -6.98 3.23
N ALA A 249 -13.20 -7.72 2.65
CA ALA A 249 -13.84 -8.88 3.29
C ALA A 249 -12.82 -9.95 3.66
N SER A 250 -11.92 -10.34 2.75
CA SER A 250 -10.86 -11.33 3.02
C SER A 250 -9.89 -10.88 4.13
N LYS A 251 -9.59 -9.59 4.22
CA LYS A 251 -8.78 -9.03 5.31
C LYS A 251 -9.54 -9.03 6.64
N ARG A 252 -10.85 -8.73 6.64
CA ARG A 252 -11.66 -8.82 7.87
C ARG A 252 -11.76 -10.27 8.36
N VAL A 253 -11.95 -11.25 7.47
CA VAL A 253 -11.92 -12.68 7.81
C VAL A 253 -10.57 -13.08 8.41
N ALA A 254 -9.46 -12.57 7.87
CA ALA A 254 -8.11 -12.77 8.42
C ALA A 254 -7.97 -12.20 9.85
N GLU A 255 -8.53 -11.02 10.12
CA GLU A 255 -8.58 -10.44 11.48
C GLU A 255 -9.39 -11.31 12.43
N MET A 256 -10.59 -11.78 12.01
CA MET A 256 -11.42 -12.67 12.80
C MET A 256 -10.73 -13.99 13.14
N ALA A 257 -9.96 -14.56 12.19
CA ALA A 257 -9.14 -15.74 12.46
C ALA A 257 -8.17 -15.50 13.63
N LEU A 258 -7.45 -14.38 13.61
CA LEU A 258 -6.48 -14.04 14.65
C LEU A 258 -7.17 -13.72 16.00
N GLN A 259 -8.30 -13.02 15.99
CA GLN A 259 -9.09 -12.77 17.18
C GLN A 259 -9.61 -14.07 17.80
N GLY A 260 -10.12 -14.99 16.96
CA GLY A 260 -10.57 -16.32 17.40
C GLY A 260 -9.44 -17.17 17.96
N LEU A 261 -8.27 -17.21 17.29
CA LEU A 261 -7.09 -17.92 17.78
C LEU A 261 -6.57 -17.34 19.12
N ALA A 262 -6.65 -16.02 19.30
CA ALA A 262 -6.28 -15.38 20.56
C ALA A 262 -7.11 -15.84 21.76
N GLN A 263 -8.35 -16.29 21.54
CA GLN A 263 -9.21 -16.85 22.60
C GLN A 263 -8.73 -18.23 23.10
N GLN A 264 -7.90 -18.94 22.34
CA GLN A 264 -7.43 -20.30 22.65
C GLN A 264 -6.31 -20.36 23.72
N LYS A 265 -5.99 -19.26 24.39
CA LYS A 265 -4.95 -19.19 25.43
C LYS A 265 -3.60 -19.78 25.00
N SER A 266 -3.25 -19.64 23.74
CA SER A 266 -1.90 -19.96 23.24
C SER A 266 -0.87 -18.98 23.81
N GLY A 267 0.40 -19.33 23.80
CA GLY A 267 1.48 -18.41 24.16
C GLY A 267 1.71 -17.29 23.15
N THR A 268 1.07 -17.35 21.98
CA THR A 268 1.21 -16.38 20.89
C THR A 268 0.27 -15.18 21.07
N ARG A 269 0.80 -13.97 21.07
CA ARG A 269 0.01 -12.72 21.12
C ARG A 269 -0.26 -12.24 19.70
N PHE A 270 -1.51 -12.34 19.27
CA PHE A 270 -1.96 -11.85 17.96
C PHE A 270 -2.36 -10.39 18.04
N SER A 271 -2.01 -9.61 17.02
CA SER A 271 -2.51 -8.24 16.85
C SER A 271 -2.66 -7.90 15.37
N MET A 272 -3.54 -6.98 15.08
CA MET A 272 -3.86 -6.48 13.75
C MET A 272 -3.67 -4.97 13.74
N VAL A 273 -3.11 -4.43 12.65
CA VAL A 273 -2.87 -2.99 12.51
C VAL A 273 -3.53 -2.50 11.24
N ARG A 274 -4.55 -1.66 11.39
CA ARG A 274 -5.31 -1.05 10.30
C ARG A 274 -4.77 0.33 9.99
N PHE A 275 -4.62 0.61 8.70
CA PHE A 275 -4.31 1.94 8.18
C PHE A 275 -4.86 2.10 6.76
N GLY A 276 -4.93 3.34 6.29
CA GLY A 276 -5.44 3.69 4.97
C GLY A 276 -4.41 3.53 3.86
N ASN A 277 -4.44 4.42 2.87
CA ASN A 277 -3.52 4.33 1.75
C ASN A 277 -2.12 4.80 2.14
N VAL A 278 -1.11 4.16 1.56
CA VAL A 278 0.28 4.61 1.68
C VAL A 278 0.79 5.17 0.36
N LEU A 279 1.51 6.30 0.46
CA LEU A 279 2.05 7.02 -0.68
C LEU A 279 3.17 6.23 -1.37
N GLY A 280 3.21 6.30 -2.70
CA GLY A 280 4.29 5.67 -3.47
C GLY A 280 4.25 4.13 -3.52
N SER A 281 3.21 3.49 -2.95
CA SER A 281 3.09 2.03 -3.03
C SER A 281 2.81 1.57 -4.46
N SER A 282 3.27 0.36 -4.82
CA SER A 282 3.10 -0.24 -6.15
C SER A 282 1.64 -0.21 -6.59
N GLY A 283 1.38 0.30 -7.82
CA GLY A 283 0.04 0.43 -8.39
C GLY A 283 -0.87 1.46 -7.71
N SER A 284 -0.32 2.40 -6.92
CA SER A 284 -1.09 3.48 -6.31
C SER A 284 -1.39 4.61 -7.31
N VAL A 285 -2.32 5.49 -6.92
CA VAL A 285 -2.86 6.57 -7.77
C VAL A 285 -1.80 7.58 -8.21
N VAL A 286 -0.81 7.84 -7.39
CA VAL A 286 0.20 8.87 -7.64
C VAL A 286 1.14 8.55 -8.79
N PRO A 287 1.81 7.37 -8.83
CA PRO A 287 2.59 6.96 -10.00
C PRO A 287 1.75 6.95 -11.29
N LEU A 288 0.46 6.60 -11.19
CA LEU A 288 -0.45 6.66 -12.34
C LEU A 288 -0.62 8.08 -12.85
N PHE A 289 -0.91 9.03 -11.95
CA PHE A 289 -1.10 10.43 -12.33
C PHE A 289 0.16 11.04 -12.94
N ARG A 290 1.35 10.78 -12.39
CA ARG A 290 2.61 11.23 -12.96
C ARG A 290 2.79 10.75 -14.40
N LYS A 291 2.59 9.44 -14.65
CA LYS A 291 2.65 8.89 -16.02
C LYS A 291 1.63 9.54 -16.97
N GLN A 292 0.42 9.80 -16.48
CA GLN A 292 -0.62 10.45 -17.29
C GLN A 292 -0.27 11.92 -17.58
N ILE A 293 0.32 12.65 -16.63
CA ILE A 293 0.79 14.02 -16.83
C ILE A 293 1.93 14.04 -17.85
N GLU A 294 2.92 13.16 -17.71
CA GLU A 294 4.05 13.02 -18.66
C GLU A 294 3.54 12.74 -20.09
N ALA A 295 2.51 11.88 -20.23
CA ALA A 295 1.89 11.55 -21.50
C ALA A 295 0.99 12.66 -22.10
N GLY A 296 0.78 13.78 -21.38
CA GLY A 296 -0.12 14.86 -21.85
C GLY A 296 -1.60 14.67 -21.47
N GLY A 297 -1.89 13.76 -20.54
CA GLY A 297 -3.25 13.49 -20.06
C GLY A 297 -4.05 12.52 -20.94
N PRO A 298 -5.37 12.35 -20.68
CA PRO A 298 -6.07 12.89 -19.51
C PRO A 298 -5.72 12.17 -18.21
N ILE A 299 -5.86 12.85 -17.07
CA ILE A 299 -5.86 12.20 -15.77
C ILE A 299 -7.21 11.50 -15.55
N THR A 300 -7.17 10.22 -15.21
CA THR A 300 -8.36 9.41 -14.94
C THR A 300 -8.71 9.36 -13.46
N LEU A 301 -9.93 9.74 -13.10
CA LEU A 301 -10.47 9.73 -11.74
C LEU A 301 -11.73 8.87 -11.71
N THR A 302 -11.93 8.10 -10.64
CA THR A 302 -13.15 7.29 -10.51
C THR A 302 -14.36 8.10 -10.08
N HIS A 303 -14.16 9.16 -9.27
CA HIS A 303 -15.23 10.07 -8.89
C HIS A 303 -14.67 11.41 -8.38
N ALA A 304 -15.34 12.51 -8.66
CA ALA A 304 -14.88 13.86 -8.27
C ALA A 304 -14.84 14.09 -6.75
N ALA A 305 -15.74 13.45 -5.99
CA ALA A 305 -15.83 13.60 -4.54
C ALA A 305 -15.08 12.52 -3.74
N ILE A 306 -14.32 11.64 -4.41
CA ILE A 306 -13.63 10.54 -3.73
C ILE A 306 -12.51 11.08 -2.82
N THR A 307 -12.51 10.61 -1.57
CA THR A 307 -11.45 10.95 -0.61
C THR A 307 -10.70 9.71 -0.16
N ARG A 308 -9.44 9.88 0.23
CA ARG A 308 -8.61 8.84 0.83
C ARG A 308 -7.74 9.44 1.93
N TYR A 309 -7.43 8.62 2.92
CA TYR A 309 -6.41 8.92 3.90
C TYR A 309 -5.04 8.51 3.35
N PHE A 310 -4.03 9.30 3.65
CA PHE A 310 -2.67 9.02 3.20
C PHE A 310 -1.65 9.08 4.34
N MET A 311 -0.68 8.18 4.26
CA MET A 311 0.48 8.10 5.14
C MET A 311 1.71 7.73 4.31
N THR A 312 2.91 8.01 4.80
CA THR A 312 4.13 7.51 4.15
C THR A 312 4.35 6.03 4.46
N ILE A 313 5.04 5.31 3.57
CA ILE A 313 5.40 3.91 3.82
C ILE A 313 6.30 3.78 5.06
N PRO A 314 7.34 4.62 5.26
CA PRO A 314 8.15 4.59 6.48
C PRO A 314 7.36 4.84 7.76
N GLU A 315 6.46 5.82 7.77
CA GLU A 315 5.60 6.10 8.94
C GLU A 315 4.70 4.91 9.25
N ALA A 316 4.05 4.33 8.24
CA ALA A 316 3.18 3.16 8.41
C ALA A 316 3.94 1.95 9.00
N ALA A 317 5.11 1.61 8.44
CA ALA A 317 5.93 0.51 8.93
C ALA A 317 6.40 0.72 10.37
N GLN A 318 6.86 1.93 10.69
CA GLN A 318 7.28 2.33 12.03
C GLN A 318 6.14 2.18 13.05
N LEU A 319 4.94 2.65 12.72
CA LEU A 319 3.78 2.56 13.59
C LEU A 319 3.29 1.11 13.73
N VAL A 320 3.40 0.27 12.69
CA VAL A 320 3.11 -1.18 12.76
C VAL A 320 4.03 -1.88 13.76
N ILE A 321 5.33 -1.59 13.74
CA ILE A 321 6.29 -2.14 14.70
C ILE A 321 5.92 -1.74 16.13
N GLN A 322 5.64 -0.47 16.36
CA GLN A 322 5.30 0.07 17.68
C GLN A 322 3.94 -0.44 18.19
N ALA A 323 2.94 -0.57 17.30
CA ALA A 323 1.65 -1.19 17.64
C ALA A 323 1.84 -2.65 18.07
N GLY A 324 2.63 -3.44 17.33
CA GLY A 324 2.98 -4.80 17.69
C GLY A 324 3.67 -4.93 19.05
N ALA A 325 4.47 -3.91 19.43
CA ALA A 325 5.14 -3.85 20.74
C ALA A 325 4.16 -3.62 21.92
N MET A 326 3.02 -3.01 21.66
CA MET A 326 1.97 -2.75 22.66
C MET A 326 0.92 -3.86 22.77
N ALA A 327 0.98 -4.87 21.90
CA ALA A 327 -0.03 -5.92 21.79
C ALA A 327 -0.11 -6.80 23.05
N GLN A 328 -1.34 -7.06 23.50
CA GLN A 328 -1.66 -7.94 24.63
C GLN A 328 -2.29 -9.27 24.18
N GLY A 329 -2.90 -9.31 22.99
CA GLY A 329 -3.52 -10.46 22.34
C GLY A 329 -4.95 -10.19 21.88
N GLY A 330 -5.22 -10.42 20.58
CA GLY A 330 -6.51 -10.13 19.95
C GLY A 330 -6.76 -8.65 19.65
N ASP A 331 -5.74 -7.80 19.80
CA ASP A 331 -5.88 -6.36 19.67
C ASP A 331 -5.99 -5.90 18.22
N VAL A 332 -6.93 -5.02 17.94
CA VAL A 332 -7.04 -4.28 16.67
C VAL A 332 -6.52 -2.86 16.91
N PHE A 333 -5.37 -2.54 16.33
CA PHE A 333 -4.84 -1.20 16.32
C PHE A 333 -5.25 -0.45 15.06
N VAL A 334 -5.45 0.86 15.20
CA VAL A 334 -5.76 1.77 14.10
C VAL A 334 -4.79 2.92 14.14
N LEU A 335 -4.13 3.14 13.01
CA LEU A 335 -3.20 4.25 12.89
C LEU A 335 -3.96 5.55 12.60
N ASP A 336 -3.54 6.62 13.29
CA ASP A 336 -4.07 7.96 13.01
C ASP A 336 -3.59 8.42 11.63
N MET A 337 -4.52 8.47 10.69
CA MET A 337 -4.27 8.84 9.30
C MET A 337 -4.35 10.36 9.05
N GLY A 338 -4.72 11.16 10.07
CA GLY A 338 -5.00 12.59 9.89
C GLY A 338 -6.28 12.83 9.09
N GLU A 339 -6.33 13.95 8.35
CA GLU A 339 -7.49 14.33 7.56
C GLU A 339 -7.54 13.61 6.20
N PRO A 340 -8.74 13.26 5.71
CA PRO A 340 -8.91 12.67 4.39
C PRO A 340 -8.65 13.70 3.29
N PHE A 341 -8.01 13.27 2.19
CA PHE A 341 -7.66 14.13 1.07
C PHE A 341 -8.49 13.79 -0.17
N ARG A 342 -9.05 14.81 -0.86
CA ARG A 342 -9.76 14.60 -2.13
C ARG A 342 -8.76 14.25 -3.24
N ILE A 343 -9.02 13.15 -3.95
CA ILE A 343 -8.12 12.68 -5.00
C ILE A 343 -8.02 13.68 -6.17
N ILE A 344 -9.10 14.38 -6.47
CA ILE A 344 -9.10 15.41 -7.52
C ILE A 344 -8.18 16.60 -7.16
N ASP A 345 -8.13 16.99 -5.88
CA ASP A 345 -7.28 18.09 -5.44
C ASP A 345 -5.79 17.68 -5.48
N LEU A 346 -5.50 16.41 -5.16
CA LEU A 346 -4.17 15.84 -5.33
C LEU A 346 -3.73 15.85 -6.81
N ALA A 347 -4.62 15.42 -7.72
CA ALA A 347 -4.38 15.44 -9.15
C ALA A 347 -4.09 16.85 -9.66
N ARG A 348 -4.91 17.83 -9.26
CA ARG A 348 -4.74 19.25 -9.64
C ARG A 348 -3.38 19.78 -9.20
N ARG A 349 -3.01 19.57 -7.93
CA ARG A 349 -1.70 19.99 -7.40
C ARG A 349 -0.51 19.37 -8.15
N LEU A 350 -0.61 18.09 -8.53
CA LEU A 350 0.45 17.42 -9.31
C LEU A 350 0.60 18.04 -10.71
N VAL A 351 -0.51 18.39 -11.38
CA VAL A 351 -0.48 19.08 -12.68
C VAL A 351 0.19 20.45 -12.54
N GLU A 352 -0.25 21.25 -11.57
CA GLU A 352 0.27 22.60 -11.34
C GLU A 352 1.76 22.61 -10.99
N LEU A 353 2.23 21.66 -10.16
CA LEU A 353 3.65 21.54 -9.80
C LEU A 353 4.53 21.00 -10.93
N SER A 354 3.94 20.35 -11.93
CA SER A 354 4.66 19.98 -13.16
C SER A 354 4.76 21.14 -14.16
N GLY A 355 4.36 22.36 -13.77
CA GLY A 355 4.37 23.54 -14.62
C GLY A 355 3.30 23.53 -15.71
N ARG A 356 2.27 22.68 -15.57
CA ARG A 356 1.16 22.53 -16.51
C ARG A 356 -0.14 23.08 -15.93
N THR A 357 -1.11 23.29 -16.82
CA THR A 357 -2.43 23.83 -16.47
C THR A 357 -3.52 22.76 -16.57
N VAL A 358 -4.51 22.85 -15.67
CA VAL A 358 -5.68 21.96 -15.74
C VAL A 358 -6.65 22.51 -16.76
N ARG A 359 -7.10 21.66 -17.69
CA ARG A 359 -8.16 21.97 -18.63
C ARG A 359 -9.51 21.78 -17.96
N ASP A 360 -10.21 22.90 -17.70
CA ASP A 360 -11.55 22.91 -17.14
C ASP A 360 -12.37 24.10 -17.70
N ALA A 361 -13.55 24.35 -17.13
CA ALA A 361 -14.42 25.44 -17.60
C ALA A 361 -13.80 26.86 -17.44
N ALA A 362 -12.91 27.03 -16.45
CA ALA A 362 -12.18 28.29 -16.24
C ALA A 362 -10.98 28.44 -17.16
N MET A 363 -10.41 27.33 -17.64
CA MET A 363 -9.27 27.30 -18.55
C MET A 363 -9.46 26.23 -19.64
N PRO A 364 -10.26 26.53 -20.68
CA PRO A 364 -10.59 25.55 -21.74
C PRO A 364 -9.39 25.08 -22.56
N ASP A 365 -8.36 25.92 -22.69
CA ASP A 365 -7.11 25.62 -23.41
C ASP A 365 -6.01 25.06 -22.52
N GLY A 366 -6.34 24.63 -21.29
CA GLY A 366 -5.38 24.03 -20.37
C GLY A 366 -4.76 22.74 -20.91
N ASP A 367 -3.59 22.36 -20.40
CA ASP A 367 -2.78 21.23 -20.90
C ASP A 367 -3.40 19.87 -20.60
N ILE A 368 -3.89 19.66 -19.37
CA ILE A 368 -4.28 18.35 -18.83
C ILE A 368 -5.76 18.34 -18.49
N ALA A 369 -6.53 17.52 -19.18
CA ALA A 369 -7.94 17.27 -18.88
C ALA A 369 -8.11 16.21 -17.77
N PHE A 370 -9.21 16.29 -17.02
CA PHE A 370 -9.65 15.24 -16.10
C PHE A 370 -10.80 14.43 -16.72
N HIS A 371 -10.69 13.11 -16.63
CA HIS A 371 -11.73 12.19 -17.10
C HIS A 371 -12.29 11.38 -15.94
N ILE A 372 -13.60 11.49 -15.69
CA ILE A 372 -14.29 10.71 -14.64
C ILE A 372 -14.76 9.40 -15.25
N THR A 373 -14.21 8.28 -14.75
CA THR A 373 -14.48 6.94 -15.29
C THR A 373 -15.63 6.20 -14.62
N GLY A 374 -16.16 6.71 -13.50
CA GLY A 374 -17.10 6.02 -12.61
C GLY A 374 -16.39 5.17 -11.55
N LEU A 375 -17.09 4.94 -10.42
CA LEU A 375 -16.58 4.07 -9.35
C LEU A 375 -16.44 2.64 -9.86
N ARG A 376 -15.37 1.98 -9.47
CA ARG A 376 -15.12 0.57 -9.77
C ARG A 376 -15.96 -0.33 -8.87
N PRO A 377 -16.22 -1.59 -9.27
CA PRO A 377 -16.90 -2.55 -8.40
C PRO A 377 -16.23 -2.63 -7.01
N GLY A 378 -17.03 -2.48 -5.96
CA GLY A 378 -16.56 -2.51 -4.58
C GLY A 378 -15.76 -1.29 -4.09
N GLU A 379 -15.58 -0.25 -4.90
CA GLU A 379 -14.88 0.97 -4.50
C GLU A 379 -15.80 1.89 -3.67
N LYS A 380 -15.34 2.30 -2.48
CA LYS A 380 -16.04 3.27 -1.62
C LYS A 380 -15.71 4.70 -2.02
N LEU A 381 -16.72 5.59 -1.90
CA LEU A 381 -16.49 7.03 -2.05
C LEU A 381 -15.63 7.58 -0.91
N TYR A 382 -15.91 7.14 0.32
CA TYR A 382 -15.22 7.50 1.56
C TYR A 382 -14.80 6.22 2.30
N GLU A 383 -13.58 6.17 2.83
CA GLU A 383 -13.10 5.06 3.65
C GLU A 383 -13.31 5.36 5.14
N GLU A 384 -13.59 4.31 5.92
CA GLU A 384 -13.79 4.38 7.36
C GLU A 384 -12.62 3.70 8.08
N LEU A 385 -12.06 4.34 9.09
CA LEU A 385 -10.96 3.76 9.88
C LEU A 385 -11.49 2.85 11.01
N LEU A 386 -12.68 3.14 11.52
CA LEU A 386 -13.30 2.46 12.67
C LEU A 386 -14.81 2.33 12.50
N ILE A 387 -15.40 1.34 13.18
CA ILE A 387 -16.84 1.26 13.40
C ILE A 387 -17.16 1.97 14.71
N GLY A 388 -17.84 3.12 14.63
CA GLY A 388 -18.19 3.93 15.80
C GLY A 388 -17.01 4.70 16.42
N ASN A 389 -17.24 5.26 17.64
CA ASN A 389 -16.28 6.12 18.34
C ASN A 389 -15.52 5.38 19.45
N ASN A 390 -15.34 4.07 19.35
CA ASN A 390 -14.80 3.23 20.43
C ASN A 390 -13.27 3.11 20.40
N ALA A 391 -12.57 4.09 19.82
CA ALA A 391 -11.12 4.11 19.82
C ALA A 391 -10.57 4.50 21.20
N MET A 392 -9.72 3.68 21.77
CA MET A 392 -9.00 3.96 23.01
C MET A 392 -7.58 4.43 22.69
N PRO A 393 -7.06 5.45 23.39
CA PRO A 393 -5.68 5.86 23.25
C PRO A 393 -4.72 4.75 23.71
N THR A 394 -3.51 4.74 23.16
CA THR A 394 -2.43 3.84 23.56
C THR A 394 -1.24 4.63 24.13
N LEU A 395 -0.12 3.94 24.39
CA LEU A 395 1.14 4.59 24.78
C LEU A 395 1.73 5.44 23.63
N HIS A 396 1.29 5.21 22.38
CA HIS A 396 1.75 5.98 21.23
C HIS A 396 0.64 6.92 20.72
N PRO A 397 0.88 8.24 20.59
CA PRO A 397 -0.17 9.23 20.27
C PRO A 397 -0.84 9.03 18.92
N ARG A 398 -0.17 8.35 17.97
CA ARG A 398 -0.70 8.05 16.62
C ARG A 398 -1.23 6.63 16.46
N VAL A 399 -1.34 5.87 17.55
CA VAL A 399 -1.87 4.50 17.52
C VAL A 399 -3.03 4.42 18.48
N MET A 400 -4.21 4.11 17.96
CA MET A 400 -5.42 3.88 18.73
C MET A 400 -5.71 2.37 18.80
N LYS A 401 -6.39 1.92 19.84
CA LYS A 401 -6.88 0.55 19.98
C LYS A 401 -8.39 0.54 19.77
N ALA A 402 -8.86 -0.30 18.85
CA ALA A 402 -10.28 -0.52 18.61
C ALA A 402 -10.77 -1.76 19.36
N HIS A 403 -12.00 -1.73 19.84
CA HIS A 403 -12.71 -2.92 20.27
C HIS A 403 -13.61 -3.40 19.13
N GLU A 404 -13.40 -4.64 18.71
CA GLU A 404 -14.19 -5.28 17.65
C GLU A 404 -14.72 -6.61 18.13
N ASP A 405 -16.00 -6.80 17.99
CA ASP A 405 -16.65 -8.08 18.31
C ASP A 405 -16.14 -9.18 17.35
N CYS A 406 -15.88 -10.34 17.92
CA CYS A 406 -15.49 -11.53 17.18
C CYS A 406 -16.26 -12.74 17.75
N PRO A 407 -16.89 -13.56 16.91
CA PRO A 407 -17.50 -14.81 17.35
C PRO A 407 -16.50 -15.72 18.04
N PRO A 408 -16.97 -16.69 18.85
CA PRO A 408 -16.12 -17.73 19.42
C PRO A 408 -15.39 -18.53 18.33
N TRP A 409 -14.20 -19.04 18.66
CA TRP A 409 -13.34 -19.73 17.69
C TRP A 409 -14.03 -20.86 16.93
N ASN A 410 -14.82 -21.68 17.62
CA ASN A 410 -15.56 -22.79 16.99
C ASN A 410 -16.55 -22.33 15.90
N GLU A 411 -17.09 -21.14 16.02
CA GLU A 411 -17.96 -20.55 15.00
C GLU A 411 -17.12 -20.02 13.83
N VAL A 412 -16.04 -19.31 14.11
CA VAL A 412 -15.08 -18.82 13.08
C VAL A 412 -14.52 -20.00 12.29
N GLU A 413 -14.12 -21.08 12.95
CA GLU A 413 -13.58 -22.29 12.32
C GLU A 413 -14.60 -22.93 11.38
N ARG A 414 -15.85 -23.12 11.82
CA ARG A 414 -16.93 -23.63 10.98
C ARG A 414 -17.17 -22.74 9.74
N GLN A 415 -17.06 -21.43 9.91
CA GLN A 415 -17.20 -20.49 8.78
C GLN A 415 -16.04 -20.64 7.79
N PHE A 416 -14.81 -20.89 8.25
CA PHE A 416 -13.70 -21.24 7.38
C PHE A 416 -13.92 -22.53 6.61
N ASP A 417 -14.53 -23.56 7.22
CA ASP A 417 -14.90 -24.81 6.53
C ASP A 417 -15.92 -24.56 5.39
N MET A 418 -16.89 -23.67 5.64
CA MET A 418 -17.86 -23.26 4.61
C MET A 418 -17.18 -22.50 3.46
N LEU A 419 -16.22 -21.58 3.78
CA LEU A 419 -15.43 -20.90 2.76
C LEU A 419 -14.60 -21.90 1.95
N ASP A 420 -13.94 -22.85 2.59
CA ASP A 420 -13.12 -23.87 1.92
C ASP A 420 -13.97 -24.73 0.97
N THR A 421 -15.18 -25.08 1.39
CA THR A 421 -16.15 -25.80 0.55
C THR A 421 -16.52 -25.00 -0.71
N ALA A 422 -16.80 -23.70 -0.57
CA ALA A 422 -17.11 -22.84 -1.72
C ALA A 422 -15.88 -22.65 -2.63
N LEU A 423 -14.70 -22.49 -2.04
CA LEU A 423 -13.43 -22.34 -2.76
C LEU A 423 -13.04 -23.60 -3.52
N SER A 424 -13.22 -24.80 -2.95
CA SER A 424 -12.87 -26.08 -3.59
C SER A 424 -13.68 -26.32 -4.86
N ARG A 425 -14.92 -25.78 -4.91
CA ARG A 425 -15.83 -25.86 -6.07
C ARG A 425 -15.70 -24.68 -7.02
N ASN A 426 -14.90 -23.69 -6.67
CA ASN A 426 -14.81 -22.38 -7.34
C ASN A 426 -16.19 -21.71 -7.50
N ASP A 427 -17.06 -21.90 -6.51
CA ASP A 427 -18.41 -21.35 -6.48
C ASP A 427 -18.38 -19.92 -5.92
N VAL A 428 -18.21 -18.94 -6.83
CA VAL A 428 -18.09 -17.51 -6.48
C VAL A 428 -19.38 -16.97 -5.85
N PRO A 429 -20.59 -17.27 -6.32
CA PRO A 429 -21.83 -16.90 -5.62
C PRO A 429 -21.90 -17.43 -4.18
N ALA A 430 -21.65 -18.71 -3.96
CA ALA A 430 -21.62 -19.31 -2.63
C ALA A 430 -20.55 -18.65 -1.73
N LEU A 431 -19.37 -18.37 -2.28
CA LEU A 431 -18.30 -17.65 -1.56
C LEU A 431 -18.80 -16.28 -1.07
N LYS A 432 -19.47 -15.49 -1.92
CA LYS A 432 -20.03 -14.19 -1.56
C LYS A 432 -21.08 -14.30 -0.45
N GLU A 433 -21.96 -15.30 -0.51
CA GLU A 433 -22.99 -15.51 0.52
C GLU A 433 -22.40 -15.94 1.86
N VAL A 434 -21.38 -16.80 1.86
CA VAL A 434 -20.67 -17.16 3.11
C VAL A 434 -20.00 -15.92 3.70
N LEU A 435 -19.28 -15.11 2.91
CA LEU A 435 -18.68 -13.87 3.38
C LEU A 435 -19.71 -12.88 3.95
N LYS A 436 -20.89 -12.79 3.32
CA LYS A 436 -21.99 -11.94 3.79
C LYS A 436 -22.56 -12.42 5.13
N THR A 437 -22.66 -13.72 5.32
CA THR A 437 -23.08 -14.32 6.59
C THR A 437 -22.05 -14.11 7.70
N MET A 438 -20.76 -14.25 7.38
CA MET A 438 -19.65 -14.05 8.34
C MET A 438 -19.49 -12.61 8.78
N LEU A 439 -19.74 -11.66 7.89
CA LEU A 439 -19.35 -10.26 8.07
C LEU A 439 -20.61 -9.37 8.12
N PRO A 440 -21.19 -9.11 9.30
CA PRO A 440 -22.27 -8.15 9.43
C PRO A 440 -21.86 -6.79 8.87
N GLY A 441 -22.64 -6.27 7.90
CA GLY A 441 -22.36 -5.01 7.22
C GLY A 441 -21.50 -5.13 5.96
N TYR A 442 -21.10 -6.32 5.53
CA TYR A 442 -20.51 -6.53 4.20
C TYR A 442 -21.58 -6.34 3.13
N GLN A 443 -21.30 -5.38 2.24
CA GLN A 443 -22.18 -5.04 1.12
C GLN A 443 -21.44 -5.29 -0.20
N PRO A 444 -21.45 -6.57 -0.70
CA PRO A 444 -20.77 -6.90 -1.93
C PRO A 444 -21.43 -6.19 -3.14
N HIS A 445 -20.62 -5.89 -4.15
CA HIS A 445 -21.16 -5.55 -5.46
C HIS A 445 -22.05 -6.70 -5.96
N ILE A 446 -23.20 -6.37 -6.54
CA ILE A 446 -24.23 -7.35 -6.92
C ILE A 446 -23.68 -8.29 -8.00
N ASP A 447 -22.98 -7.75 -9.00
CA ASP A 447 -22.49 -8.53 -10.12
C ASP A 447 -21.25 -9.37 -9.74
N VAL A 448 -21.19 -10.58 -10.28
CA VAL A 448 -19.95 -11.38 -10.28
C VAL A 448 -19.12 -10.95 -11.48
N VAL A 449 -17.91 -10.44 -11.20
CA VAL A 449 -16.96 -9.95 -12.23
C VAL A 449 -15.76 -10.89 -12.42
N ASP A 450 -15.79 -12.09 -11.84
CA ASP A 450 -14.78 -13.12 -12.03
C ASP A 450 -14.79 -13.64 -13.46
N TRP A 451 -13.70 -13.49 -14.20
CA TRP A 451 -13.61 -13.85 -15.59
C TRP A 451 -13.79 -15.36 -15.83
N VAL A 452 -13.26 -16.20 -14.94
CA VAL A 452 -13.37 -17.66 -15.06
C VAL A 452 -14.81 -18.10 -14.82
N HIS A 453 -15.46 -17.53 -13.81
CA HIS A 453 -16.86 -17.80 -13.52
C HIS A 453 -17.77 -17.36 -14.68
N LEU A 454 -17.58 -16.13 -15.18
CA LEU A 454 -18.37 -15.60 -16.30
C LEU A 454 -18.24 -16.44 -17.56
N GLU A 455 -17.04 -16.93 -17.85
CA GLU A 455 -16.83 -17.79 -19.02
C GLU A 455 -17.47 -19.16 -18.85
N HIS A 456 -17.42 -19.76 -17.66
CA HIS A 456 -18.11 -21.02 -17.36
C HIS A 456 -19.63 -20.90 -17.48
N VAL A 457 -20.21 -19.77 -17.07
CA VAL A 457 -21.66 -19.52 -17.19
C VAL A 457 -22.07 -19.27 -18.64
N ARG A 458 -21.22 -18.60 -19.43
CA ARG A 458 -21.47 -18.33 -20.86
C ARG A 458 -21.36 -19.57 -21.73
N THR A 459 -20.54 -20.54 -21.29
CA THR A 459 -20.35 -21.80 -22.02
C THR A 459 -21.05 -22.92 -21.23
N PRO A 460 -22.39 -23.05 -21.30
CA PRO A 460 -23.10 -24.09 -20.59
C PRO A 460 -22.61 -25.44 -21.08
N ALA A 461 -21.96 -26.17 -20.16
CA ALA A 461 -21.60 -27.59 -20.33
C ALA A 461 -21.12 -27.96 -21.74
N MET A 462 -20.10 -27.29 -22.24
CA MET A 462 -19.42 -27.85 -23.43
C MET A 462 -18.80 -29.17 -23.00
N ALA A 463 -19.54 -30.18 -23.48
CA ALA A 463 -19.07 -31.45 -23.94
C ALA A 463 -17.59 -31.74 -23.65
N SER A 464 -17.32 -32.95 -23.28
CA SER A 464 -16.09 -33.68 -23.01
C SER A 464 -14.79 -33.02 -23.54
N LEU A 465 -13.70 -33.25 -22.88
CA LEU A 465 -12.34 -32.85 -23.33
C LEU A 465 -12.05 -33.17 -24.84
N ALA A 466 -12.77 -34.08 -25.44
CA ALA A 466 -12.72 -34.44 -26.85
C ALA A 466 -13.25 -33.31 -27.77
N ASP A 467 -14.34 -32.64 -27.40
CA ASP A 467 -14.90 -31.53 -28.18
C ASP A 467 -14.03 -30.26 -28.11
N ARG A 468 -13.33 -30.04 -26.98
CA ARG A 468 -12.35 -28.94 -26.85
C ARG A 468 -11.12 -29.15 -27.74
N ARG A 469 -10.66 -30.38 -27.91
CA ARG A 469 -9.58 -30.72 -28.86
C ARG A 469 -10.01 -30.50 -30.31
N ARG A 470 -11.20 -30.97 -30.68
CA ARG A 470 -11.75 -30.81 -32.01
C ARG A 470 -11.93 -29.36 -32.44
N ASN A 471 -12.41 -28.49 -31.52
CA ASN A 471 -12.57 -27.06 -31.78
C ASN A 471 -11.23 -26.30 -31.84
N ARG A 472 -10.20 -26.75 -31.12
CA ARG A 472 -8.84 -26.21 -31.27
C ARG A 472 -8.19 -26.61 -32.61
N GLU A 473 -8.40 -27.83 -33.06
CA GLU A 473 -7.88 -28.29 -34.33
C GLU A 473 -8.57 -27.55 -35.52
N ILE A 474 -9.89 -27.33 -35.44
CA ILE A 474 -10.63 -26.55 -36.44
C ILE A 474 -10.19 -25.06 -36.44
N ALA A 475 -9.95 -24.46 -35.28
CA ALA A 475 -9.47 -23.08 -35.19
C ALA A 475 -8.02 -22.93 -35.68
N ALA A 476 -7.15 -23.91 -35.44
CA ALA A 476 -5.78 -23.92 -35.92
C ALA A 476 -5.71 -24.09 -37.46
N ASP A 477 -6.55 -24.96 -38.03
CA ASP A 477 -6.62 -25.14 -39.49
C ASP A 477 -7.16 -23.90 -40.20
N THR A 478 -8.08 -23.17 -39.58
CA THR A 478 -8.66 -21.95 -40.19
C THR A 478 -7.67 -20.79 -40.20
N ASP A 479 -6.77 -20.71 -39.22
CA ASP A 479 -5.79 -19.62 -39.09
C ASP A 479 -4.60 -19.83 -40.05
N TRP A 480 -4.18 -21.07 -40.28
CA TRP A 480 -3.10 -21.37 -41.21
C TRP A 480 -3.47 -21.09 -42.68
N GLN A 481 -4.71 -21.32 -43.09
CA GLN A 481 -5.16 -21.03 -44.46
C GLN A 481 -5.27 -19.54 -44.78
N SER A 482 -5.34 -18.67 -43.74
CA SER A 482 -5.38 -17.22 -43.90
C SER A 482 -3.98 -16.58 -44.01
N VAL A 483 -2.93 -17.25 -43.57
CA VAL A 483 -1.55 -16.77 -43.61
C VAL A 483 -0.85 -17.06 -44.94
N GLU A 484 -1.17 -18.17 -45.60
CA GLU A 484 -0.56 -18.52 -46.92
C GLU A 484 -1.02 -17.64 -48.11
N ARG A 485 -2.09 -16.85 -47.96
CA ARG A 485 -2.60 -15.96 -49.03
C ARG A 485 -2.07 -14.53 -49.01
N LYS A 486 -1.08 -14.19 -48.16
CA LYS A 486 -0.56 -12.82 -48.02
C LYS A 486 0.94 -12.69 -48.25
N VAL A 487 1.57 -13.56 -49.08
CA VAL A 487 2.93 -13.29 -49.55
C VAL A 487 2.84 -12.92 -51.03
N PRO A 488 3.05 -11.66 -51.43
CA PRO A 488 3.22 -11.32 -52.86
C PRO A 488 4.61 -11.73 -53.30
N ALA A 489 4.67 -12.21 -54.52
CA ALA A 489 5.91 -12.57 -55.25
C ALA A 489 6.84 -11.39 -55.46
#